data_8ab138b0473bbaa06620c81700843a51
#
_entry.id   8ab138b0473bbaa06620c81700843a51
#
_cell.length_a   1.000
_cell.length_b   1.000
_cell.length_c   1.000
_cell.angle_alpha   90.00
_cell.angle_beta   90.00
_cell.angle_gamma   90.00
#
_symmetry.space_group_name_H-M   'P 1'
#
loop_
_entity.id
_entity.type
_entity.pdbx_description
1 polymer ?
#
loop_
_entity_poly.entity_id
_entity_poly.type
_entity_poly.pdbx_seq_one_letter_code
_entity_poly.pdbx_strand_id
1 'polypeptide(L)'
;MVFNSEQEQFWATTYAENYIRKNQGFDHNLGAEAWRKMLENVDGDISTFLECGCNIGRNIEQINRILPNAQPSIIEISKPAFDFVCSHYKLVNAFNGAILESSFDDYSFDLVFTMGVLIHINPEQLLDHLEKMFRYSSKYILMGEYFSRTPISIEYQGEKDKLFKRDFGKLFIENFDVKLLDYGFLWGHIYDSAGFDDVTWWLFEKK
;
A
#
# COMPACT_ATOMS: atom_id res chain seq x y z
N MET A 1 -1.62 22.50 2.67
CA MET A 1 -1.08 21.58 1.65
C MET A 1 -1.50 22.07 0.27
N VAL A 2 -0.61 22.03 -0.69
CA VAL A 2 -0.93 22.23 -2.10
C VAL A 2 -1.00 20.80 -2.68
N PHE A 3 -2.13 20.42 -3.26
CA PHE A 3 -2.28 19.08 -3.83
C PHE A 3 -1.84 19.09 -5.30
N ASN A 4 -1.12 18.06 -5.72
CA ASN A 4 -0.62 17.91 -7.09
C ASN A 4 -1.63 17.23 -8.02
N SER A 5 -2.72 16.67 -7.47
CA SER A 5 -3.80 16.04 -8.22
C SER A 5 -5.15 16.14 -7.48
N GLU A 6 -6.24 15.99 -8.23
CA GLU A 6 -7.58 15.89 -7.66
C GLU A 6 -7.75 14.63 -6.79
N GLN A 7 -7.01 13.57 -7.10
CA GLN A 7 -7.00 12.33 -6.34
C GLN A 7 -6.39 12.56 -4.95
N GLU A 8 -5.25 13.26 -4.86
CA GLU A 8 -4.66 13.65 -3.57
C GLU A 8 -5.61 14.49 -2.73
N GLN A 9 -6.26 15.50 -3.33
CA GLN A 9 -7.23 16.34 -2.63
C GLN A 9 -8.42 15.53 -2.11
N PHE A 10 -8.95 14.60 -2.90
CA PHE A 10 -10.05 13.73 -2.53
C PHE A 10 -9.71 12.91 -1.27
N TRP A 11 -8.55 12.24 -1.25
CA TRP A 11 -8.13 11.39 -0.15
C TRP A 11 -7.70 12.17 1.09
N ALA A 12 -7.14 13.37 0.93
CA ALA A 12 -6.71 14.21 2.05
C ALA A 12 -7.88 14.87 2.80
N THR A 13 -9.03 15.11 2.14
CA THR A 13 -10.08 15.97 2.69
C THR A 13 -11.45 15.31 2.79
N THR A 14 -12.00 14.83 1.69
CA THR A 14 -13.44 14.50 1.60
C THR A 14 -13.77 13.12 2.19
N TYR A 15 -12.84 12.19 2.13
CA TYR A 15 -13.13 10.78 2.42
C TYR A 15 -12.61 10.29 3.78
N ALA A 16 -11.65 10.98 4.36
CA ALA A 16 -10.89 10.54 5.53
C ALA A 16 -11.77 10.19 6.76
N GLU A 17 -12.69 11.05 7.16
CA GLU A 17 -13.49 10.82 8.38
C GLU A 17 -14.53 9.70 8.24
N ASN A 18 -15.12 9.56 7.05
CA ASN A 18 -16.10 8.50 6.77
C ASN A 18 -15.43 7.14 6.67
N TYR A 19 -14.20 7.09 6.15
CA TYR A 19 -13.44 5.87 5.96
C TYR A 19 -12.98 5.27 7.30
N ILE A 20 -12.52 6.09 8.24
CA ILE A 20 -12.13 5.64 9.59
C ILE A 20 -13.28 4.94 10.30
N ARG A 21 -14.51 5.47 10.19
CA ARG A 21 -15.71 4.86 10.81
C ARG A 21 -16.12 3.54 10.17
N LYS A 22 -15.94 3.38 8.86
CA LYS A 22 -16.33 2.17 8.11
C LYS A 22 -15.32 1.02 8.25
N ASN A 23 -14.07 1.33 8.58
CA ASN A 23 -12.96 0.37 8.58
C ASN A 23 -12.53 -0.05 10.01
N GLN A 24 -13.48 -0.26 10.91
CA GLN A 24 -13.26 -0.81 12.24
C GLN A 24 -13.72 -2.27 12.32
N GLY A 25 -13.03 -3.08 13.14
CA GLY A 25 -13.47 -4.44 13.44
C GLY A 25 -12.98 -5.50 12.46
N PHE A 26 -11.81 -5.30 11.85
CA PHE A 26 -11.20 -6.30 10.97
C PHE A 26 -10.81 -7.59 11.69
N ASP A 27 -10.92 -8.72 11.01
CA ASP A 27 -10.30 -9.97 11.43
C ASP A 27 -8.79 -9.94 11.15
N HIS A 28 -8.04 -9.48 12.14
CA HIS A 28 -6.59 -9.37 12.04
C HIS A 28 -5.87 -10.73 11.99
N ASN A 29 -6.49 -11.83 12.45
CA ASN A 29 -5.90 -13.17 12.32
C ASN A 29 -5.97 -13.64 10.88
N LEU A 30 -7.13 -13.52 10.25
CA LEU A 30 -7.30 -13.82 8.84
C LEU A 30 -6.42 -12.91 7.97
N GLY A 31 -6.28 -11.64 8.35
CA GLY A 31 -5.36 -10.71 7.68
C GLY A 31 -3.89 -11.12 7.81
N ALA A 32 -3.48 -11.60 8.98
CA ALA A 32 -2.13 -12.14 9.18
C ALA A 32 -1.88 -13.40 8.35
N GLU A 33 -2.89 -14.26 8.14
CA GLU A 33 -2.79 -15.39 7.21
C GLU A 33 -2.58 -14.95 5.76
N ALA A 34 -3.32 -13.90 5.32
CA ALA A 34 -3.14 -13.32 3.99
C ALA A 34 -1.70 -12.77 3.82
N TRP A 35 -1.19 -12.03 4.80
CA TRP A 35 0.17 -11.51 4.78
C TRP A 35 1.23 -12.62 4.80
N ARG A 36 1.03 -13.69 5.59
CA ARG A 36 1.93 -14.86 5.58
C ARG A 36 2.02 -15.49 4.21
N LYS A 37 0.88 -15.62 3.52
CA LYS A 37 0.83 -16.13 2.15
C LYS A 37 1.57 -15.22 1.17
N MET A 38 1.35 -13.91 1.26
CA MET A 38 2.00 -12.95 0.35
C MET A 38 3.51 -12.85 0.55
N LEU A 39 4.02 -13.18 1.74
CA LEU A 39 5.43 -13.11 2.10
C LEU A 39 6.11 -14.49 2.17
N GLU A 40 5.42 -15.57 1.75
CA GLU A 40 5.93 -16.96 1.85
C GLU A 40 7.25 -17.18 1.12
N ASN A 41 7.46 -16.48 -0.01
CA ASN A 41 8.65 -16.58 -0.84
C ASN A 41 9.71 -15.49 -0.57
N VAL A 42 9.59 -14.80 0.56
CA VAL A 42 10.63 -13.89 1.04
C VAL A 42 11.77 -14.71 1.63
N ASP A 43 12.99 -14.49 1.12
CA ASP A 43 14.19 -15.13 1.64
C ASP A 43 14.95 -14.17 2.58
N GLY A 44 15.02 -14.53 3.85
CA GLY A 44 15.62 -13.73 4.92
C GLY A 44 14.64 -12.90 5.73
N ASP A 45 15.17 -12.12 6.67
CA ASP A 45 14.39 -11.35 7.61
C ASP A 45 13.92 -10.01 7.01
N ILE A 46 12.69 -9.61 7.34
CA ILE A 46 12.18 -8.25 7.17
C ILE A 46 12.26 -7.58 8.54
N SER A 47 13.22 -6.68 8.72
CA SER A 47 13.43 -5.93 9.96
C SER A 47 12.73 -4.56 9.93
N THR A 48 12.54 -4.01 8.74
CA THR A 48 11.92 -2.70 8.51
C THR A 48 10.93 -2.76 7.35
N PHE A 49 9.80 -2.08 7.49
CA PHE A 49 8.89 -1.92 6.36
C PHE A 49 8.30 -0.51 6.27
N LEU A 50 7.97 -0.10 5.05
CA LEU A 50 7.26 1.13 4.74
C LEU A 50 5.93 0.81 4.07
N GLU A 51 4.83 1.23 4.69
CA GLU A 51 3.51 1.25 4.07
C GLU A 51 3.23 2.61 3.44
N CYS A 52 3.03 2.62 2.14
CA CYS A 52 2.64 3.80 1.38
C CYS A 52 1.10 3.86 1.30
N GLY A 53 0.48 4.79 2.05
CA GLY A 53 -0.98 4.89 2.17
C GLY A 53 -1.55 3.92 3.20
N CYS A 54 -1.19 4.11 4.47
CA CYS A 54 -1.53 3.14 5.53
C CYS A 54 -2.96 3.28 6.08
N ASN A 55 -3.66 4.36 5.77
CA ASN A 55 -4.94 4.69 6.38
C ASN A 55 -4.90 4.56 7.92
N ILE A 56 -5.75 3.71 8.52
CA ILE A 56 -5.80 3.48 9.98
C ILE A 56 -4.82 2.41 10.50
N GLY A 57 -3.85 1.95 9.68
CA GLY A 57 -2.81 1.01 10.10
C GLY A 57 -3.25 -0.45 10.19
N ARG A 58 -4.31 -0.84 9.48
CA ARG A 58 -4.81 -2.23 9.43
C ARG A 58 -3.68 -3.22 9.09
N ASN A 59 -2.91 -2.94 8.05
CA ASN A 59 -1.83 -3.83 7.61
C ASN A 59 -0.69 -3.89 8.63
N ILE A 60 -0.40 -2.80 9.32
CA ILE A 60 0.61 -2.78 10.41
C ILE A 60 0.22 -3.79 11.49
N GLU A 61 -1.04 -3.77 11.95
CA GLU A 61 -1.53 -4.71 12.95
C GLU A 61 -1.43 -6.17 12.49
N GLN A 62 -1.77 -6.44 11.22
CA GLN A 62 -1.73 -7.78 10.64
C GLN A 62 -0.30 -8.28 10.45
N ILE A 63 0.61 -7.42 9.95
CA ILE A 63 2.03 -7.74 9.76
C ILE A 63 2.72 -7.98 11.10
N ASN A 64 2.45 -7.18 12.12
CA ASN A 64 3.03 -7.35 13.45
C ASN A 64 2.73 -8.72 14.08
N ARG A 65 1.64 -9.39 13.67
CA ARG A 65 1.30 -10.74 14.14
C ARG A 65 2.19 -11.84 13.53
N ILE A 66 2.81 -11.58 12.40
CA ILE A 66 3.69 -12.53 11.71
C ILE A 66 5.17 -12.12 11.76
N LEU A 67 5.43 -10.82 11.86
CA LEU A 67 6.76 -10.22 11.94
C LEU A 67 6.84 -9.28 13.17
N PRO A 68 6.77 -9.81 14.40
CA PRO A 68 6.62 -8.99 15.63
C PRO A 68 7.82 -8.08 15.93
N ASN A 69 8.96 -8.33 15.30
CA ASN A 69 10.17 -7.53 15.46
C ASN A 69 10.38 -6.53 14.31
N ALA A 70 9.59 -6.61 13.27
CA ALA A 70 9.68 -5.67 12.15
C ALA A 70 9.21 -4.27 12.57
N GLN A 71 9.96 -3.27 12.14
CA GLN A 71 9.75 -1.88 12.53
C GLN A 71 8.95 -1.15 11.44
N PRO A 72 7.72 -0.70 11.73
CA PRO A 72 6.87 -0.02 10.76
C PRO A 72 7.28 1.43 10.53
N SER A 73 7.19 1.85 9.28
CA SER A 73 7.19 3.24 8.84
C SER A 73 6.01 3.49 7.90
N ILE A 74 5.52 4.72 7.84
CA ILE A 74 4.30 5.05 7.09
C ILE A 74 4.41 6.33 6.28
N ILE A 75 3.65 6.36 5.18
CA ILE A 75 3.21 7.56 4.47
C ILE A 75 1.69 7.55 4.47
N GLU A 76 1.05 8.64 4.90
CA GLU A 76 -0.40 8.79 4.87
C GLU A 76 -0.80 10.24 4.58
N ILE A 77 -1.63 10.44 3.55
CA ILE A 77 -2.04 11.77 3.11
C ILE A 77 -3.16 12.34 3.99
N SER A 78 -4.03 11.48 4.52
CA SER A 78 -5.12 11.87 5.39
C SER A 78 -4.61 12.21 6.79
N LYS A 79 -4.66 13.49 7.19
CA LYS A 79 -4.20 13.93 8.51
C LYS A 79 -4.92 13.21 9.67
N PRO A 80 -6.27 13.01 9.66
CA PRO A 80 -6.93 12.26 10.73
C PRO A 80 -6.47 10.80 10.82
N ALA A 81 -6.28 10.11 9.68
CA ALA A 81 -5.79 8.74 9.66
C ALA A 81 -4.33 8.67 10.14
N PHE A 82 -3.47 9.58 9.68
CA PHE A 82 -2.10 9.72 10.13
C PHE A 82 -2.00 9.88 11.66
N ASP A 83 -2.77 10.81 12.24
CA ASP A 83 -2.76 11.06 13.69
C ASP A 83 -3.25 9.84 14.47
N PHE A 84 -4.26 9.14 13.95
CA PHE A 84 -4.73 7.90 14.52
C PHE A 84 -3.60 6.86 14.57
N VAL A 85 -2.93 6.59 13.46
CA VAL A 85 -1.86 5.59 13.39
C VAL A 85 -0.69 5.96 14.30
N CYS A 86 -0.24 7.22 14.29
CA CYS A 86 0.84 7.69 15.16
C CYS A 86 0.52 7.57 16.66
N SER A 87 -0.76 7.62 17.03
CA SER A 87 -1.17 7.46 18.44
C SER A 87 -1.34 6.00 18.86
N HIS A 88 -1.51 5.06 17.92
CA HIS A 88 -1.81 3.65 18.23
C HIS A 88 -0.63 2.71 17.98
N TYR A 89 0.32 3.09 17.13
CA TYR A 89 1.44 2.22 16.76
C TYR A 89 2.78 2.89 17.05
N LYS A 90 3.76 2.07 17.45
CA LYS A 90 5.15 2.52 17.57
C LYS A 90 5.79 2.50 16.18
N LEU A 91 5.99 3.68 15.59
CA LEU A 91 6.58 3.87 14.27
C LEU A 91 8.04 4.31 14.37
N VAL A 92 8.87 3.93 13.40
CA VAL A 92 10.24 4.46 13.25
C VAL A 92 10.22 5.77 12.50
N ASN A 93 9.51 5.80 11.37
CA ASN A 93 9.32 7.00 10.58
C ASN A 93 7.83 7.16 10.22
N ALA A 94 7.39 8.41 10.13
CA ALA A 94 6.03 8.73 9.71
C ALA A 94 6.03 10.03 8.90
N PHE A 95 5.38 10.02 7.76
CA PHE A 95 5.22 11.20 6.90
C PHE A 95 3.74 11.45 6.59
N ASN A 96 3.25 12.66 6.94
CA ASN A 96 1.89 13.07 6.57
C ASN A 96 1.93 13.89 5.30
N GLY A 97 1.54 13.29 4.19
CA GLY A 97 1.52 13.91 2.87
C GLY A 97 1.43 12.88 1.75
N ALA A 98 1.55 13.34 0.52
CA ALA A 98 1.58 12.47 -0.65
C ALA A 98 2.91 11.68 -0.73
N ILE A 99 2.87 10.51 -1.37
CA ILE A 99 4.06 9.66 -1.53
C ILE A 99 5.19 10.44 -2.22
N LEU A 100 4.89 11.23 -3.24
CA LEU A 100 5.89 12.01 -3.97
C LEU A 100 6.54 13.12 -3.14
N GLU A 101 5.85 13.63 -2.13
CA GLU A 101 6.37 14.68 -1.23
C GLU A 101 7.25 14.12 -0.11
N SER A 102 7.17 12.81 0.17
CA SER A 102 7.97 12.19 1.22
C SER A 102 9.46 12.22 0.90
N SER A 103 10.29 12.21 1.93
CA SER A 103 11.75 12.28 1.80
C SER A 103 12.42 11.36 2.82
N PHE A 104 12.46 10.06 2.49
CA PHE A 104 13.28 9.08 3.19
C PHE A 104 14.55 8.83 2.40
N ASP A 105 15.58 8.30 3.06
CA ASP A 105 16.80 7.88 2.39
C ASP A 105 16.52 6.68 1.47
N ASP A 106 17.25 6.60 0.37
CA ASP A 106 17.16 5.45 -0.54
C ASP A 106 17.60 4.17 0.19
N TYR A 107 16.99 3.04 -0.15
CA TYR A 107 17.30 1.72 0.41
C TYR A 107 17.12 1.59 1.93
N SER A 108 16.19 2.37 2.53
CA SER A 108 16.01 2.41 3.98
C SER A 108 15.10 1.32 4.55
N PHE A 109 14.32 0.64 3.70
CA PHE A 109 13.33 -0.32 4.15
C PHE A 109 13.49 -1.68 3.46
N ASP A 110 13.49 -2.77 4.23
CA ASP A 110 13.58 -4.13 3.68
C ASP A 110 12.37 -4.46 2.79
N LEU A 111 11.19 -3.99 3.18
CA LEU A 111 9.95 -4.13 2.43
C LEU A 111 9.28 -2.76 2.26
N VAL A 112 8.93 -2.40 1.03
CA VAL A 112 8.06 -1.26 0.73
C VAL A 112 6.80 -1.78 0.05
N PHE A 113 5.62 -1.34 0.50
CA PHE A 113 4.39 -1.84 -0.08
C PHE A 113 3.25 -0.82 -0.17
N THR A 114 2.31 -1.14 -1.04
CA THR A 114 0.98 -0.53 -1.15
C THR A 114 -0.10 -1.59 -1.07
N MET A 115 -1.27 -1.22 -0.54
CA MET A 115 -2.44 -2.08 -0.49
C MET A 115 -3.70 -1.27 -0.80
N GLY A 116 -4.17 -1.33 -2.05
CA GLY A 116 -5.31 -0.54 -2.52
C GLY A 116 -5.02 0.96 -2.62
N VAL A 117 -3.82 1.35 -3.02
CA VAL A 117 -3.39 2.76 -3.12
C VAL A 117 -3.11 3.18 -4.55
N LEU A 118 -2.35 2.38 -5.31
CA LEU A 118 -1.97 2.72 -6.68
C LEU A 118 -3.19 2.84 -7.61
N ILE A 119 -4.28 2.14 -7.29
CA ILE A 119 -5.56 2.28 -7.97
C ILE A 119 -6.16 3.69 -7.87
N HIS A 120 -5.70 4.51 -6.94
CA HIS A 120 -6.15 5.89 -6.72
C HIS A 120 -5.14 6.96 -7.17
N ILE A 121 -4.00 6.54 -7.73
CA ILE A 121 -2.99 7.46 -8.24
C ILE A 121 -3.34 7.90 -9.67
N ASN A 122 -3.15 9.20 -9.94
CA ASN A 122 -3.28 9.72 -11.29
C ASN A 122 -2.36 8.94 -12.25
N PRO A 123 -2.90 8.39 -13.36
CA PRO A 123 -2.12 7.63 -14.31
C PRO A 123 -0.83 8.29 -14.82
N GLU A 124 -0.84 9.61 -14.96
CA GLU A 124 0.33 10.38 -15.42
C GLU A 124 1.45 10.44 -14.39
N GLN A 125 1.14 10.26 -13.10
CA GLN A 125 2.10 10.32 -12.00
C GLN A 125 2.48 8.92 -11.48
N LEU A 126 1.89 7.85 -12.03
CA LEU A 126 2.03 6.51 -11.48
C LEU A 126 3.48 6.02 -11.50
N LEU A 127 4.22 6.25 -12.58
CA LEU A 127 5.62 5.82 -12.68
C LEU A 127 6.50 6.51 -11.63
N ASP A 128 6.29 7.78 -11.35
CA ASP A 128 7.03 8.51 -10.33
C ASP A 128 6.78 7.95 -8.92
N HIS A 129 5.54 7.50 -8.64
CA HIS A 129 5.21 6.82 -7.39
C HIS A 129 5.90 5.46 -7.28
N LEU A 130 5.90 4.67 -8.35
CA LEU A 130 6.59 3.38 -8.40
C LEU A 130 8.11 3.54 -8.27
N GLU A 131 8.70 4.55 -8.90
CA GLU A 131 10.11 4.88 -8.74
C GLU A 131 10.44 5.25 -7.29
N LYS A 132 9.59 6.04 -6.63
CA LYS A 132 9.76 6.40 -5.22
C LYS A 132 9.77 5.16 -4.33
N MET A 133 8.80 4.26 -4.52
CA MET A 133 8.74 2.98 -3.81
C MET A 133 9.99 2.13 -4.07
N PHE A 134 10.41 2.03 -5.34
CA PHE A 134 11.61 1.31 -5.71
C PHE A 134 12.86 1.87 -5.03
N ARG A 135 13.04 3.18 -4.99
CA ARG A 135 14.19 3.83 -4.35
C ARG A 135 14.21 3.57 -2.84
N TYR A 136 13.09 3.65 -2.16
CA TYR A 136 13.00 3.44 -0.72
C TYR A 136 13.27 2.00 -0.29
N SER A 137 12.93 1.03 -1.14
CA SER A 137 13.17 -0.38 -0.83
C SER A 137 14.66 -0.73 -0.96
N SER A 138 15.19 -1.43 0.04
CA SER A 138 16.51 -2.09 -0.01
C SER A 138 16.44 -3.47 -0.67
N LYS A 139 15.27 -4.16 -0.59
CA LYS A 139 15.18 -5.54 -1.06
C LYS A 139 13.84 -5.89 -1.69
N TYR A 140 12.72 -5.74 -0.98
CA TYR A 140 11.42 -6.24 -1.42
C TYR A 140 10.42 -5.12 -1.69
N ILE A 141 9.60 -5.30 -2.72
CA ILE A 141 8.44 -4.47 -3.01
C ILE A 141 7.21 -5.36 -3.16
N LEU A 142 6.12 -5.00 -2.48
CA LEU A 142 4.84 -5.68 -2.63
C LEU A 142 3.76 -4.68 -3.05
N MET A 143 2.99 -5.03 -4.05
CA MET A 143 1.83 -4.25 -4.47
C MET A 143 0.60 -5.14 -4.40
N GLY A 144 -0.44 -4.71 -3.68
CA GLY A 144 -1.75 -5.35 -3.63
C GLY A 144 -2.82 -4.40 -4.18
N GLU A 145 -3.28 -4.64 -5.42
CA GLU A 145 -4.09 -3.67 -6.16
C GLU A 145 -5.17 -4.37 -7.01
N TYR A 146 -6.12 -3.60 -7.57
CA TYR A 146 -7.12 -4.17 -8.47
C TYR A 146 -6.58 -4.35 -9.87
N PHE A 147 -6.55 -5.60 -10.31
CA PHE A 147 -6.04 -5.98 -11.62
C PHE A 147 -7.01 -5.69 -12.76
N SER A 148 -6.46 -5.25 -13.88
CA SER A 148 -7.10 -5.33 -15.19
C SER A 148 -6.02 -5.48 -16.28
N ARG A 149 -6.24 -6.38 -17.24
CA ARG A 149 -5.30 -6.59 -18.36
C ARG A 149 -5.12 -5.33 -19.21
N THR A 150 -6.18 -4.56 -19.35
CA THR A 150 -6.17 -3.26 -20.04
C THR A 150 -6.52 -2.16 -19.04
N PRO A 151 -5.83 -1.00 -19.08
CA PRO A 151 -6.15 0.10 -18.19
C PRO A 151 -7.62 0.53 -18.34
N ILE A 152 -8.33 0.63 -17.21
CA ILE A 152 -9.70 1.11 -17.14
C ILE A 152 -9.87 2.08 -15.97
N SER A 153 -10.68 3.13 -16.16
CA SER A 153 -11.16 4.00 -15.09
C SER A 153 -12.56 3.54 -14.66
N ILE A 154 -12.80 3.53 -13.37
CA ILE A 154 -14.09 3.15 -12.77
C ILE A 154 -14.59 4.31 -11.93
N GLU A 155 -15.89 4.59 -12.02
CA GLU A 155 -16.54 5.51 -11.09
C GLU A 155 -16.46 4.98 -9.66
N TYR A 156 -15.95 5.80 -8.74
CA TYR A 156 -15.79 5.46 -7.36
C TYR A 156 -16.47 6.48 -6.46
N GLN A 157 -17.41 6.01 -5.63
CA GLN A 157 -18.21 6.88 -4.73
C GLN A 157 -18.95 8.03 -5.45
N GLY A 158 -19.40 7.82 -6.69
CA GLY A 158 -20.07 8.82 -7.51
C GLY A 158 -19.13 9.79 -8.24
N GLU A 159 -17.81 9.62 -8.09
CA GLU A 159 -16.79 10.46 -8.72
C GLU A 159 -16.09 9.70 -9.85
N LYS A 160 -15.90 10.36 -11.00
CA LYS A 160 -15.14 9.81 -12.13
C LYS A 160 -13.64 9.98 -11.88
N ASP A 161 -12.86 9.10 -12.51
CA ASP A 161 -11.38 9.18 -12.49
C ASP A 161 -10.76 9.15 -11.07
N LYS A 162 -11.39 8.41 -10.14
CA LYS A 162 -10.88 8.21 -8.77
C LYS A 162 -10.43 6.78 -8.50
N LEU A 163 -10.73 5.83 -9.41
CA LEU A 163 -10.27 4.45 -9.30
C LEU A 163 -9.84 3.92 -10.68
N PHE A 164 -8.60 3.43 -10.75
CA PHE A 164 -7.99 2.92 -11.96
C PHE A 164 -7.55 1.48 -11.75
N LYS A 165 -8.00 0.56 -12.61
CA LYS A 165 -7.50 -0.82 -12.63
C LYS A 165 -6.54 -1.00 -13.79
N ARG A 166 -5.45 -1.74 -13.56
CA ARG A 166 -4.45 -2.06 -14.57
C ARG A 166 -3.57 -3.24 -14.16
N ASP A 167 -2.67 -3.65 -15.01
CA ASP A 167 -1.63 -4.62 -14.69
C ASP A 167 -0.43 -3.88 -14.08
N PHE A 168 -0.49 -3.64 -12.76
CA PHE A 168 0.58 -2.96 -12.03
C PHE A 168 1.86 -3.79 -12.00
N GLY A 169 1.73 -5.12 -11.91
CA GLY A 169 2.87 -6.03 -11.91
C GLY A 169 3.66 -5.97 -13.22
N LYS A 170 2.97 -6.00 -14.36
CA LYS A 170 3.60 -5.82 -15.67
C LYS A 170 4.30 -4.48 -15.76
N LEU A 171 3.61 -3.39 -15.38
CA LEU A 171 4.17 -2.05 -15.42
C LEU A 171 5.47 -1.96 -14.60
N PHE A 172 5.51 -2.61 -13.44
CA PHE A 172 6.68 -2.60 -12.57
C PHE A 172 7.87 -3.37 -13.18
N ILE A 173 7.65 -4.57 -13.70
CA ILE A 173 8.69 -5.40 -14.35
C ILE A 173 9.29 -4.69 -15.58
N GLU A 174 8.46 -3.99 -16.36
CA GLU A 174 8.90 -3.31 -17.58
C GLU A 174 9.77 -2.07 -17.31
N ASN A 175 9.69 -1.48 -16.11
CA ASN A 175 10.37 -0.22 -15.79
C ASN A 175 11.49 -0.33 -14.73
N PHE A 176 11.55 -1.43 -13.96
CA PHE A 176 12.50 -1.57 -12.85
C PHE A 176 13.24 -2.91 -12.91
N ASP A 177 14.52 -2.90 -12.46
CA ASP A 177 15.32 -4.12 -12.43
C ASP A 177 14.99 -4.96 -11.18
N VAL A 178 13.97 -5.79 -11.35
CA VAL A 178 13.41 -6.64 -10.31
C VAL A 178 13.22 -8.07 -10.81
N LYS A 179 13.16 -9.00 -9.86
CA LYS A 179 12.71 -10.37 -10.05
C LYS A 179 11.32 -10.52 -9.42
N LEU A 180 10.34 -10.99 -10.19
CA LEU A 180 9.06 -11.42 -9.62
C LEU A 180 9.32 -12.69 -8.78
N LEU A 181 9.07 -12.62 -7.48
CA LEU A 181 9.18 -13.77 -6.58
C LEU A 181 7.89 -14.57 -6.56
N ASP A 182 6.76 -13.84 -6.45
CA ASP A 182 5.45 -14.48 -6.38
C ASP A 182 4.35 -13.49 -6.75
N TYR A 183 3.17 -14.02 -7.04
CA TYR A 183 1.95 -13.26 -7.27
C TYR A 183 0.72 -14.10 -6.93
N GLY A 184 -0.39 -13.46 -6.65
CA GLY A 184 -1.61 -14.17 -6.35
C GLY A 184 -2.84 -13.28 -6.26
N PHE A 185 -3.91 -13.89 -5.77
CA PHE A 185 -5.20 -13.25 -5.64
C PHE A 185 -5.78 -13.53 -4.26
N LEU A 186 -6.23 -12.48 -3.59
CA LEU A 186 -7.03 -12.56 -2.38
C LEU A 186 -8.48 -12.37 -2.78
N TRP A 187 -9.26 -13.43 -2.65
CA TRP A 187 -10.67 -13.39 -2.99
C TRP A 187 -11.47 -12.74 -1.86
N GLY A 188 -12.12 -11.62 -2.14
CA GLY A 188 -12.89 -10.85 -1.17
C GLY A 188 -13.93 -11.67 -0.42
N HIS A 189 -14.57 -12.65 -1.08
CA HIS A 189 -15.50 -13.56 -0.41
C HIS A 189 -14.91 -14.26 0.83
N ILE A 190 -13.59 -14.48 0.87
CA ILE A 190 -12.88 -15.09 2.00
C ILE A 190 -12.27 -14.02 2.91
N TYR A 191 -11.66 -12.96 2.31
CA TYR A 191 -10.77 -12.03 3.02
C TYR A 191 -11.41 -10.67 3.33
N ASP A 192 -12.69 -10.43 2.98
CA ASP A 192 -13.38 -9.15 3.19
C ASP A 192 -13.38 -8.73 4.68
N SER A 193 -13.64 -9.66 5.58
CA SER A 193 -13.60 -9.38 7.03
C SER A 193 -12.20 -8.97 7.53
N ALA A 194 -11.14 -9.33 6.82
CA ALA A 194 -9.78 -8.88 7.07
C ALA A 194 -9.45 -7.54 6.38
N GLY A 195 -10.38 -7.03 5.57
CA GLY A 195 -10.27 -5.78 4.83
C GLY A 195 -9.55 -5.94 3.48
N PHE A 196 -9.46 -7.14 2.94
CA PHE A 196 -9.02 -7.37 1.57
C PHE A 196 -10.22 -7.70 0.70
N ASP A 197 -10.45 -6.84 -0.24
CA ASP A 197 -11.39 -7.02 -1.35
C ASP A 197 -10.76 -7.94 -2.41
N ASP A 198 -11.29 -8.00 -3.62
CA ASP A 198 -10.71 -8.78 -4.73
C ASP A 198 -9.36 -8.22 -5.18
N VAL A 199 -8.32 -8.46 -4.37
CA VAL A 199 -6.98 -7.88 -4.54
C VAL A 199 -6.06 -8.87 -5.26
N THR A 200 -5.46 -8.42 -6.35
CA THR A 200 -4.29 -9.10 -6.95
C THR A 200 -3.03 -8.52 -6.33
N TRP A 201 -2.09 -9.39 -5.94
CA TRP A 201 -0.84 -8.96 -5.35
C TRP A 201 0.36 -9.49 -6.13
N TRP A 202 1.47 -8.75 -6.09
CA TRP A 202 2.76 -9.09 -6.68
C TRP A 202 3.87 -8.78 -5.68
N LEU A 203 4.76 -9.74 -5.48
CA LEU A 203 5.96 -9.61 -4.65
C LEU A 203 7.21 -9.63 -5.54
N PHE A 204 8.04 -8.61 -5.39
CA PHE A 204 9.28 -8.45 -6.14
C PHE A 204 10.48 -8.39 -5.22
N GLU A 205 11.61 -8.88 -5.71
CA GLU A 205 12.95 -8.67 -5.16
C GLU A 205 13.75 -7.78 -6.11
N LYS A 206 14.44 -6.79 -5.58
CA LYS A 206 15.40 -5.97 -6.36
C LYS A 206 16.61 -6.81 -6.74
N LYS A 207 17.15 -6.57 -7.95
CA LYS A 207 18.38 -7.19 -8.42
C LYS A 207 19.60 -6.32 -8.13
#